data_15aa1cb398a1d7228f21fb461c8de9f2
#
_entry.id   15aa1cb398a1d7228f21fb461c8de9f2
#
_cell.length_a   1.000
_cell.length_b   1.000
_cell.length_c   1.000
_cell.angle_alpha   90.00
_cell.angle_beta   90.00
_cell.angle_gamma   90.00
#
_symmetry.space_group_name_H-M   'P 1'
#
loop_
_entity.id
_entity.type
_entity.pdbx_description
1 polymer ?
#
loop_
_entity_poly.entity_id
_entity_poly.type
_entity_poly.pdbx_seq_one_letter_code
_entity_poly.pdbx_strand_id
1 'polypeptide(L)'
;MKLRNILSTALAVVTVLAASSCKDMLRVDSKIVMYDYQNTLDQATDTVYSVMGIIKKLQKVADRVVVLGEIRGDLVSTTDHVSDDIAELYDYNLPALKSTNKYNNPVDFYAIINNCNYFLATADTVYQRNKKNVFTKEYITVLCYRAWTYLQMAQIYGKVYFVTEPILSGDQTEGWDFLDIKEIAAELLNDFEDRFMDYDVPQYGSLSGDGESHSSADLFIPVRIIMGDLALWSEQYAKAALYYHDYLSHNKTAIPTETACITWFGNDWIYLDEDTYANTLGKNGKPICYIPMEVDEYHGTMSDLPNIFTSTKENDYWYQLTRSQALTSLSARQNYCYHDFNAKTGYEEPIFMEDKMGQENVLLRGDLRLQSILSIDQNEDVEDDVFSSSTLNTYSQKLNKINPEKICLYRKDVVYLRLAEAMNRAGLPQTAFAVLKYGLCKEVIDSISQVEKDRAAGMGIEDVYVFNENRFRQVQYTYTNKTKTIDGIPVTKQTTILQSTTTYNTMGIHSRGCGDAAMDSTYVIPYFADLKDSIRYVEERIIDEMALETCFEGYRFGDLMRVSMHRAADSGYDFADNDFLARKVAARATATMNNPDSLDAKGQILYDRLRGDDPGALNWNWFLNLTGK
;
A
#
# COMPACT_ATOMS: atom_id res chain seq x y z
N MET A 1 -54.87 59.55 -14.19
CA MET A 1 -53.40 59.59 -14.00
C MET A 1 -52.93 59.21 -12.53
N LYS A 2 -53.65 59.48 -11.49
CA LYS A 2 -53.24 59.17 -10.08
C LYS A 2 -53.29 57.68 -9.73
N LEU A 3 -54.19 56.89 -10.26
CA LEU A 3 -54.34 55.47 -9.91
C LEU A 3 -53.20 54.59 -10.53
N ARG A 4 -52.69 54.96 -11.71
CA ARG A 4 -51.61 54.24 -12.43
C ARG A 4 -50.27 54.43 -11.75
N ASN A 5 -50.02 55.57 -11.13
CA ASN A 5 -48.79 55.84 -10.39
C ASN A 5 -48.79 55.17 -9.01
N ILE A 6 -49.95 54.99 -8.38
CA ILE A 6 -50.10 54.27 -7.10
C ILE A 6 -49.85 52.76 -7.32
N LEU A 7 -50.36 52.19 -8.46
CA LEU A 7 -50.13 50.79 -8.79
C LEU A 7 -48.64 50.50 -9.13
N SER A 8 -47.97 51.42 -9.87
CA SER A 8 -46.53 51.26 -10.19
C SER A 8 -45.65 51.42 -8.95
N THR A 9 -45.99 52.28 -8.00
CA THR A 9 -45.22 52.41 -6.75
C THR A 9 -45.46 51.23 -5.83
N ALA A 10 -46.69 50.70 -5.76
CA ALA A 10 -46.98 49.50 -4.96
C ALA A 10 -46.26 48.26 -5.54
N LEU A 11 -46.18 48.12 -6.89
CA LEU A 11 -45.47 47.04 -7.54
C LEU A 11 -43.96 47.12 -7.35
N ALA A 12 -43.38 48.34 -7.35
CA ALA A 12 -41.95 48.55 -7.08
C ALA A 12 -41.60 48.25 -5.62
N VAL A 13 -42.44 48.57 -4.67
CA VAL A 13 -42.23 48.25 -3.25
C VAL A 13 -42.35 46.74 -3.00
N VAL A 14 -43.27 46.04 -3.64
CA VAL A 14 -43.41 44.59 -3.52
C VAL A 14 -42.22 43.86 -4.18
N THR A 15 -41.67 44.36 -5.29
CA THR A 15 -40.46 43.78 -5.90
C THR A 15 -39.21 44.01 -5.05
N VAL A 16 -39.07 45.15 -4.38
CA VAL A 16 -37.93 45.40 -3.46
C VAL A 16 -38.04 44.58 -2.18
N LEU A 17 -39.25 44.38 -1.65
CA LEU A 17 -39.46 43.49 -0.51
C LEU A 17 -39.30 42.00 -0.83
N ALA A 18 -39.62 41.57 -2.05
CA ALA A 18 -39.37 40.22 -2.53
C ALA A 18 -37.87 39.95 -2.77
N ALA A 19 -37.10 40.95 -3.19
CA ALA A 19 -35.67 40.83 -3.41
C ALA A 19 -34.85 40.82 -2.09
N SER A 20 -35.34 41.47 -1.03
CA SER A 20 -34.73 41.39 0.33
C SER A 20 -35.09 40.09 1.05
N SER A 21 -36.26 39.52 0.83
CA SER A 21 -36.67 38.24 1.42
C SER A 21 -35.93 37.05 0.83
N CYS A 22 -35.50 37.10 -0.42
CA CYS A 22 -34.72 36.02 -1.03
C CYS A 22 -33.27 35.97 -0.53
N LYS A 23 -32.71 37.06 0.00
CA LYS A 23 -31.36 37.04 0.57
C LYS A 23 -31.28 36.35 1.92
N ASP A 24 -32.33 36.45 2.73
CA ASP A 24 -32.38 35.79 4.04
C ASP A 24 -32.85 34.34 3.95
N MET A 25 -33.59 33.95 2.92
CA MET A 25 -33.97 32.55 2.66
C MET A 25 -32.83 31.69 2.12
N LEU A 26 -31.76 32.29 1.59
CA LEU A 26 -30.56 31.62 1.14
C LEU A 26 -29.42 31.63 2.18
N ARG A 27 -29.60 32.31 3.29
CA ARG A 27 -28.79 32.14 4.48
C ARG A 27 -29.34 30.96 5.28
N VAL A 28 -28.99 29.78 4.85
CA VAL A 28 -28.96 28.62 5.73
C VAL A 28 -27.76 28.86 6.64
N ASP A 29 -27.99 29.39 7.81
CA ASP A 29 -27.04 29.29 8.90
C ASP A 29 -26.86 27.80 9.20
N SER A 30 -25.94 27.19 8.46
CA SER A 30 -25.53 25.83 8.70
C SER A 30 -24.85 25.83 10.06
N LYS A 31 -25.54 25.39 11.09
CA LYS A 31 -24.95 25.12 12.40
C LYS A 31 -23.87 24.04 12.37
N ILE A 32 -23.59 23.49 11.19
CA ILE A 32 -22.61 22.41 10.95
C ILE A 32 -21.31 22.94 10.33
N VAL A 33 -21.29 24.14 9.74
CA VAL A 33 -20.08 24.75 9.16
C VAL A 33 -19.94 26.15 9.74
N MET A 34 -19.25 26.25 10.87
CA MET A 34 -18.85 27.54 11.44
C MET A 34 -17.52 27.94 10.79
N TYR A 35 -17.59 28.84 9.82
CA TYR A 35 -16.44 29.56 9.31
C TYR A 35 -16.28 30.86 10.09
N ASP A 36 -15.80 30.75 11.31
CA ASP A 36 -15.45 31.94 12.07
C ASP A 36 -14.01 31.81 12.60
N TYR A 37 -13.16 32.75 12.22
CA TYR A 37 -11.77 32.85 12.68
C TYR A 37 -11.62 32.96 14.21
N GLN A 38 -12.69 33.14 14.93
CA GLN A 38 -12.71 33.26 16.39
C GLN A 38 -12.98 31.95 17.10
N ASN A 39 -13.34 30.89 16.38
CA ASN A 39 -13.53 29.57 16.97
C ASN A 39 -12.24 28.78 16.93
N THR A 40 -11.38 28.99 17.90
CA THR A 40 -10.29 28.07 18.20
C THR A 40 -10.85 26.72 18.61
N LEU A 41 -10.22 25.63 18.15
CA LEU A 41 -10.52 24.28 18.61
C LEU A 41 -10.02 24.14 20.05
N ASP A 42 -10.84 24.52 21.01
CA ASP A 42 -10.50 24.57 22.45
C ASP A 42 -11.25 23.54 23.29
N GLN A 43 -12.21 22.82 22.68
CA GLN A 43 -13.00 21.79 23.36
C GLN A 43 -12.45 20.41 22.98
N ALA A 44 -12.35 19.49 23.94
CA ALA A 44 -11.88 18.12 23.67
C ALA A 44 -12.72 17.33 22.65
N THR A 45 -13.96 17.79 22.38
CA THR A 45 -14.87 17.21 21.38
C THR A 45 -14.66 17.76 19.99
N ASP A 46 -14.04 18.92 19.83
CA ASP A 46 -13.92 19.63 18.54
C ASP A 46 -12.92 18.91 17.63
N THR A 47 -11.86 18.35 18.20
CA THR A 47 -10.82 17.64 17.47
C THR A 47 -11.32 16.35 16.82
N VAL A 48 -12.15 15.59 17.53
CA VAL A 48 -12.71 14.34 17.00
C VAL A 48 -13.50 14.61 15.73
N TYR A 49 -14.37 15.60 15.72
CA TYR A 49 -15.15 15.94 14.54
C TYR A 49 -14.30 16.45 13.37
N SER A 50 -13.28 17.25 13.64
CA SER A 50 -12.40 17.78 12.59
C SER A 50 -11.53 16.68 11.97
N VAL A 51 -10.96 15.79 12.76
CA VAL A 51 -10.17 14.65 12.29
C VAL A 51 -11.05 13.66 11.52
N MET A 52 -12.25 13.35 12.02
CA MET A 52 -13.20 12.48 11.31
C MET A 52 -13.70 13.12 10.01
N GLY A 53 -13.84 14.45 9.98
CA GLY A 53 -14.15 15.19 8.75
C GLY A 53 -13.06 15.05 7.67
N ILE A 54 -11.78 15.01 8.06
CA ILE A 54 -10.65 14.75 7.17
C ILE A 54 -10.73 13.31 6.64
N ILE A 55 -10.96 12.31 7.52
CA ILE A 55 -11.13 10.91 7.11
C ILE A 55 -12.25 10.76 6.08
N LYS A 56 -13.39 11.42 6.29
CA LYS A 56 -14.50 11.41 5.32
C LYS A 56 -14.12 12.01 3.97
N LYS A 57 -13.19 12.95 3.92
CA LYS A 57 -12.66 13.46 2.64
C LYS A 57 -11.66 12.49 2.01
N LEU A 58 -10.88 11.75 2.81
CA LEU A 58 -9.97 10.72 2.33
C LEU A 58 -10.71 9.61 1.58
N GLN A 59 -11.95 9.28 1.94
CA GLN A 59 -12.80 8.32 1.21
C GLN A 59 -12.91 8.64 -0.29
N LYS A 60 -12.94 9.93 -0.66
CA LYS A 60 -13.09 10.35 -2.07
C LYS A 60 -11.86 10.05 -2.94
N VAL A 61 -10.70 9.89 -2.33
CA VAL A 61 -9.46 9.63 -3.04
C VAL A 61 -8.95 8.21 -2.86
N ALA A 62 -9.51 7.44 -1.93
CA ALA A 62 -9.03 6.12 -1.55
C ALA A 62 -8.95 5.15 -2.73
N ASP A 63 -10.06 4.91 -3.43
CA ASP A 63 -10.09 4.04 -4.62
C ASP A 63 -9.19 4.57 -5.73
N ARG A 64 -9.17 5.89 -5.93
CA ARG A 64 -8.36 6.55 -6.95
C ARG A 64 -6.88 6.28 -6.76
N VAL A 65 -6.40 6.33 -5.53
CA VAL A 65 -5.01 6.03 -5.20
C VAL A 65 -4.68 4.58 -5.54
N VAL A 66 -5.55 3.63 -5.17
CA VAL A 66 -5.33 2.21 -5.51
C VAL A 66 -5.32 2.00 -7.02
N VAL A 67 -6.34 2.47 -7.73
CA VAL A 67 -6.44 2.29 -9.18
C VAL A 67 -5.26 2.92 -9.92
N LEU A 68 -4.91 4.19 -9.61
CA LEU A 68 -3.80 4.87 -10.27
C LEU A 68 -2.44 4.29 -9.90
N GLY A 69 -2.30 3.74 -8.70
CA GLY A 69 -1.08 3.06 -8.27
C GLY A 69 -0.86 1.72 -8.97
N GLU A 70 -1.93 1.00 -9.31
CA GLU A 70 -1.83 -0.28 -10.01
C GLU A 70 -1.77 -0.12 -11.53
N ILE A 71 -2.68 0.66 -12.12
CA ILE A 71 -2.84 0.70 -13.57
C ILE A 71 -1.65 1.33 -14.31
N ARG A 72 -0.93 2.23 -13.63
CA ARG A 72 0.33 2.79 -14.14
C ARG A 72 1.55 1.93 -13.87
N GLY A 73 1.40 0.83 -13.12
CA GLY A 73 2.43 -0.16 -12.89
C GLY A 73 2.46 -1.26 -13.95
N ASP A 74 3.10 -2.36 -13.60
CA ASP A 74 3.33 -3.52 -14.46
C ASP A 74 2.55 -4.76 -14.03
N LEU A 75 1.75 -4.70 -12.94
CA LEU A 75 1.13 -5.88 -12.34
C LEU A 75 -0.29 -6.19 -12.81
N VAL A 76 -0.95 -5.26 -13.50
CA VAL A 76 -2.32 -5.43 -13.98
C VAL A 76 -2.42 -5.33 -15.50
N SER A 77 -3.46 -5.97 -16.04
CA SER A 77 -3.90 -5.87 -17.43
C SER A 77 -5.39 -5.58 -17.49
N THR A 78 -5.82 -4.91 -18.57
CA THR A 78 -7.23 -4.67 -18.86
C THR A 78 -7.90 -5.91 -19.45
N THR A 79 -9.22 -6.00 -19.25
CA THR A 79 -10.08 -7.01 -19.88
C THR A 79 -10.92 -6.37 -21.01
N ASP A 80 -11.72 -7.16 -21.72
CA ASP A 80 -12.66 -6.69 -22.75
C ASP A 80 -13.80 -5.84 -22.17
N HIS A 81 -13.97 -5.82 -20.85
CA HIS A 81 -14.99 -5.05 -20.12
C HIS A 81 -14.46 -3.77 -19.49
N VAL A 82 -13.25 -3.36 -19.86
CA VAL A 82 -12.62 -2.15 -19.32
C VAL A 82 -13.40 -0.90 -19.74
N SER A 83 -13.64 0.01 -18.79
CA SER A 83 -14.22 1.33 -19.07
C SER A 83 -13.23 2.23 -19.81
N ASP A 84 -13.75 3.19 -20.58
CA ASP A 84 -12.93 4.17 -21.31
C ASP A 84 -11.94 4.89 -20.39
N ASP A 85 -12.37 5.29 -19.19
CA ASP A 85 -11.53 5.98 -18.21
C ASP A 85 -10.31 5.16 -17.77
N ILE A 86 -10.50 3.87 -17.54
CA ILE A 86 -9.43 2.95 -17.16
C ILE A 86 -8.54 2.61 -18.36
N ALA A 87 -9.13 2.43 -19.55
CA ALA A 87 -8.39 2.15 -20.77
C ALA A 87 -7.43 3.31 -21.14
N GLU A 88 -7.89 4.56 -21.03
CA GLU A 88 -7.04 5.73 -21.26
C GLU A 88 -5.82 5.78 -20.32
N LEU A 89 -6.01 5.42 -19.06
CA LEU A 89 -4.93 5.33 -18.07
C LEU A 89 -3.95 4.19 -18.40
N TYR A 90 -4.49 3.03 -18.77
CA TYR A 90 -3.67 1.86 -19.13
C TYR A 90 -2.83 2.11 -20.37
N ASP A 91 -3.36 2.79 -21.37
CA ASP A 91 -2.64 3.14 -22.60
C ASP A 91 -1.59 4.25 -22.41
N TYR A 92 -1.43 4.76 -21.17
CA TYR A 92 -0.50 5.83 -20.83
C TYR A 92 -0.69 7.10 -21.68
N ASN A 93 -1.93 7.47 -21.97
CA ASN A 93 -2.25 8.73 -22.63
C ASN A 93 -2.41 9.86 -21.59
N LEU A 94 -1.61 9.82 -20.52
CA LEU A 94 -1.79 10.63 -19.32
C LEU A 94 -1.74 12.15 -19.55
N PRO A 95 -0.78 12.69 -20.35
CA PRO A 95 -0.74 14.13 -20.63
C PRO A 95 -1.94 14.65 -21.41
N ALA A 96 -2.60 13.78 -22.20
CA ALA A 96 -3.77 14.10 -23.02
C ALA A 96 -5.07 13.49 -22.47
N LEU A 97 -5.08 13.10 -21.20
CA LEU A 97 -6.22 12.50 -20.54
C LEU A 97 -7.42 13.45 -20.60
N LYS A 98 -8.60 12.93 -20.96
CA LYS A 98 -9.82 13.75 -21.02
C LYS A 98 -10.10 14.40 -19.66
N SER A 99 -10.50 15.65 -19.67
CA SER A 99 -10.91 16.39 -18.45
C SER A 99 -12.12 15.77 -17.74
N THR A 100 -12.88 14.91 -18.44
CA THR A 100 -14.02 14.16 -17.90
C THR A 100 -13.64 12.84 -17.25
N ASN A 101 -12.37 12.39 -17.35
CA ASN A 101 -11.91 11.17 -16.73
C ASN A 101 -12.03 11.27 -15.20
N LYS A 102 -12.79 10.37 -14.58
CA LYS A 102 -13.12 10.41 -13.15
C LYS A 102 -11.89 10.31 -12.24
N TYR A 103 -10.79 9.78 -12.73
CA TYR A 103 -9.55 9.62 -11.96
C TYR A 103 -8.67 10.88 -11.97
N ASN A 104 -8.90 11.83 -12.87
CA ASN A 104 -8.16 13.09 -12.93
C ASN A 104 -8.91 14.22 -12.21
N ASN A 105 -8.89 14.21 -10.87
CA ASN A 105 -9.51 15.25 -10.06
C ASN A 105 -8.58 15.68 -8.91
N PRO A 106 -7.68 16.66 -9.14
CA PRO A 106 -6.77 17.14 -8.09
C PRO A 106 -7.47 17.94 -6.97
N VAL A 107 -8.70 18.44 -7.23
CA VAL A 107 -9.46 19.26 -6.27
C VAL A 107 -9.74 18.48 -4.97
N ASP A 108 -10.03 17.19 -5.07
CA ASP A 108 -10.30 16.38 -3.87
C ASP A 108 -9.07 16.30 -2.95
N PHE A 109 -7.87 16.18 -3.52
CA PHE A 109 -6.62 16.18 -2.74
C PHE A 109 -6.36 17.52 -2.07
N TYR A 110 -6.50 18.62 -2.81
CA TYR A 110 -6.37 19.97 -2.23
C TYR A 110 -7.43 20.25 -1.16
N ALA A 111 -8.64 19.72 -1.29
CA ALA A 111 -9.66 19.85 -0.27
C ALA A 111 -9.28 19.14 1.04
N ILE A 112 -8.58 17.99 0.96
CA ILE A 112 -8.03 17.32 2.15
C ILE A 112 -6.91 18.17 2.75
N ILE A 113 -5.94 18.60 1.93
CA ILE A 113 -4.81 19.41 2.35
C ILE A 113 -5.28 20.69 3.04
N ASN A 114 -6.25 21.40 2.44
CA ASN A 114 -6.77 22.64 3.03
C ASN A 114 -7.47 22.40 4.38
N ASN A 115 -8.19 21.30 4.53
CA ASN A 115 -8.77 20.94 5.84
C ASN A 115 -7.69 20.62 6.88
N CYS A 116 -6.62 19.95 6.47
CA CYS A 116 -5.47 19.71 7.35
C CYS A 116 -4.82 21.04 7.75
N ASN A 117 -4.56 21.94 6.78
CA ASN A 117 -3.95 23.24 7.04
C ASN A 117 -4.82 24.08 8.00
N TYR A 118 -6.15 24.10 7.80
CA TYR A 118 -7.06 24.79 8.69
C TYR A 118 -6.99 24.25 10.11
N PHE A 119 -7.03 22.92 10.27
CA PHE A 119 -6.89 22.29 11.59
C PHE A 119 -5.56 22.65 12.25
N LEU A 120 -4.44 22.51 11.51
CA LEU A 120 -3.10 22.77 12.06
C LEU A 120 -2.91 24.23 12.47
N ALA A 121 -3.53 25.17 11.73
CA ALA A 121 -3.46 26.60 12.04
C ALA A 121 -4.33 27.01 13.25
N THR A 122 -5.37 26.24 13.57
CA THR A 122 -6.35 26.61 14.59
C THR A 122 -6.27 25.74 15.85
N ALA A 123 -5.57 24.60 15.82
CA ALA A 123 -5.48 23.69 16.96
C ALA A 123 -4.62 24.28 18.10
N ASP A 124 -5.16 24.34 19.30
CA ASP A 124 -4.41 24.73 20.50
C ASP A 124 -3.62 23.54 21.06
N THR A 125 -2.35 23.43 20.66
CA THR A 125 -1.45 22.35 21.10
C THR A 125 -0.96 22.51 22.54
N VAL A 126 -1.18 23.66 23.18
CA VAL A 126 -0.79 23.92 24.59
C VAL A 126 -1.94 23.73 25.56
N TYR A 127 -3.17 23.55 25.07
CA TYR A 127 -4.33 23.30 25.93
C TYR A 127 -4.13 22.02 26.76
N GLN A 128 -4.17 22.20 28.09
CA GLN A 128 -3.92 21.11 29.02
C GLN A 128 -5.16 20.75 29.84
N ARG A 129 -5.46 19.44 29.85
CA ARG A 129 -6.42 18.84 30.79
C ARG A 129 -5.69 17.78 31.61
N ASN A 130 -5.78 17.88 32.94
CA ASN A 130 -5.07 16.99 33.86
C ASN A 130 -3.55 16.93 33.62
N LYS A 131 -2.92 18.06 33.33
CA LYS A 131 -1.48 18.20 33.02
C LYS A 131 -1.02 17.46 31.75
N LYS A 132 -1.93 17.11 30.86
CA LYS A 132 -1.62 16.52 29.55
C LYS A 132 -2.13 17.42 28.44
N ASN A 133 -1.33 17.65 27.41
CA ASN A 133 -1.77 18.35 26.21
C ASN A 133 -2.84 17.49 25.52
N VAL A 134 -4.00 18.04 25.28
CA VAL A 134 -5.17 17.31 24.79
C VAL A 134 -5.10 17.08 23.29
N PHE A 135 -4.60 18.07 22.54
CA PHE A 135 -4.67 18.09 21.06
C PHE A 135 -3.39 17.65 20.35
N THR A 136 -2.34 17.29 21.06
CA THR A 136 -1.05 16.95 20.43
C THR A 136 -1.16 15.72 19.54
N LYS A 137 -1.87 14.67 19.95
CA LYS A 137 -2.04 13.45 19.15
C LYS A 137 -2.83 13.71 17.87
N GLU A 138 -3.89 14.49 17.97
CA GLU A 138 -4.72 14.89 16.82
C GLU A 138 -3.93 15.79 15.87
N TYR A 139 -3.15 16.72 16.38
CA TYR A 139 -2.27 17.57 15.60
C TYR A 139 -1.28 16.73 14.77
N ILE A 140 -0.58 15.79 15.43
CA ILE A 140 0.36 14.87 14.76
C ILE A 140 -0.36 14.03 13.70
N THR A 141 -1.57 13.51 14.01
CA THR A 141 -2.38 12.73 13.08
C THR A 141 -2.73 13.53 11.83
N VAL A 142 -3.09 14.80 11.98
CA VAL A 142 -3.42 15.66 10.85
C VAL A 142 -2.18 16.00 10.02
N LEU A 143 -1.01 16.19 10.67
CA LEU A 143 0.27 16.25 9.94
C LEU A 143 0.51 15.00 9.10
N CYS A 144 0.26 13.81 9.66
CA CYS A 144 0.42 12.55 8.92
C CYS A 144 -0.53 12.45 7.72
N TYR A 145 -1.80 12.86 7.85
CA TYR A 145 -2.74 12.88 6.73
C TYR A 145 -2.34 13.87 5.65
N ARG A 146 -1.88 15.08 6.04
CA ARG A 146 -1.37 16.07 5.08
C ARG A 146 -0.19 15.52 4.30
N ALA A 147 0.78 14.95 5.01
CA ALA A 147 1.97 14.37 4.41
C ALA A 147 1.61 13.21 3.45
N TRP A 148 0.78 12.27 3.89
CA TRP A 148 0.32 11.18 3.04
C TRP A 148 -0.39 11.69 1.78
N THR A 149 -1.29 12.67 1.93
CA THR A 149 -2.05 13.24 0.81
C THR A 149 -1.12 13.89 -0.22
N TYR A 150 -0.13 14.64 0.22
CA TYR A 150 0.88 15.23 -0.67
C TYR A 150 1.71 14.17 -1.38
N LEU A 151 2.17 13.13 -0.67
CA LEU A 151 2.93 12.03 -1.30
C LEU A 151 2.09 11.33 -2.38
N GLN A 152 0.80 11.04 -2.11
CA GLN A 152 -0.07 10.46 -3.13
C GLN A 152 -0.29 11.39 -4.31
N MET A 153 -0.55 12.66 -4.04
CA MET A 153 -0.78 13.67 -5.08
C MET A 153 0.45 13.85 -5.96
N ALA A 154 1.65 13.93 -5.38
CA ALA A 154 2.90 14.06 -6.13
C ALA A 154 3.22 12.81 -6.97
N GLN A 155 2.88 11.61 -6.50
CA GLN A 155 2.99 10.38 -7.31
C GLN A 155 2.02 10.38 -8.50
N ILE A 156 0.89 11.06 -8.39
CA ILE A 156 -0.11 11.13 -9.46
C ILE A 156 0.23 12.22 -10.49
N TYR A 157 0.63 13.40 -10.03
CA TYR A 157 0.78 14.60 -10.86
C TYR A 157 2.24 15.04 -11.08
N GLY A 158 3.22 14.39 -10.44
CA GLY A 158 4.66 14.69 -10.54
C GLY A 158 5.06 15.92 -9.75
N LYS A 159 4.63 17.12 -10.19
CA LYS A 159 4.79 18.36 -9.43
C LYS A 159 3.43 18.91 -9.05
N VAL A 160 3.37 19.47 -7.85
CA VAL A 160 2.12 20.04 -7.31
C VAL A 160 2.40 21.35 -6.56
N TYR A 161 1.39 22.19 -6.43
CA TYR A 161 1.49 23.39 -5.61
C TYR A 161 1.57 23.01 -4.13
N PHE A 162 2.61 23.48 -3.46
CA PHE A 162 2.84 23.20 -2.06
C PHE A 162 2.26 24.32 -1.19
N VAL A 163 1.22 24.01 -0.43
CA VAL A 163 0.43 24.94 0.37
C VAL A 163 0.33 24.42 1.79
N THR A 164 0.87 25.16 2.74
CA THR A 164 0.85 24.79 4.17
C THR A 164 -0.09 25.67 5.00
N GLU A 165 -0.57 26.78 4.43
CA GLU A 165 -1.52 27.69 5.05
C GLU A 165 -2.95 27.44 4.57
N PRO A 166 -3.97 27.67 5.42
CA PRO A 166 -5.37 27.48 5.01
C PRO A 166 -5.79 28.49 3.95
N ILE A 167 -6.39 28.01 2.86
CA ILE A 167 -6.98 28.84 1.82
C ILE A 167 -8.43 29.11 2.20
N LEU A 168 -8.77 30.34 2.48
CA LEU A 168 -10.08 30.78 2.94
C LEU A 168 -10.80 31.65 1.93
N SER A 169 -10.09 32.20 0.96
CA SER A 169 -10.64 33.00 -0.13
C SER A 169 -9.89 32.76 -1.44
N GLY A 170 -10.54 33.03 -2.58
CA GLY A 170 -9.92 32.90 -3.89
C GLY A 170 -8.73 33.81 -4.16
N ASP A 171 -8.55 34.87 -3.37
CA ASP A 171 -7.44 35.83 -3.52
C ASP A 171 -6.10 35.28 -2.98
N GLN A 172 -6.11 34.13 -2.30
CA GLN A 172 -4.94 33.52 -1.69
C GLN A 172 -4.24 32.47 -2.60
N THR A 173 -4.51 32.50 -3.90
CA THR A 173 -4.07 31.44 -4.83
C THR A 173 -2.81 31.77 -5.62
N GLU A 174 -2.05 32.79 -5.23
CA GLU A 174 -0.84 33.20 -5.93
C GLU A 174 0.42 33.02 -5.06
N GLY A 175 1.53 32.67 -5.70
CA GLY A 175 2.87 32.67 -5.06
C GLY A 175 3.23 31.35 -4.38
N TRP A 176 2.53 30.25 -4.66
CA TRP A 176 2.90 28.95 -4.11
C TRP A 176 4.03 28.29 -4.90
N ASP A 177 4.90 27.61 -4.17
CA ASP A 177 5.97 26.81 -4.77
C ASP A 177 5.39 25.60 -5.51
N PHE A 178 5.97 25.25 -6.64
CA PHE A 178 5.58 24.12 -7.48
C PHE A 178 6.66 23.04 -7.38
N LEU A 179 6.48 22.12 -6.44
CA LEU A 179 7.48 21.17 -5.97
C LEU A 179 7.22 19.75 -6.47
N ASP A 180 8.28 18.99 -6.63
CA ASP A 180 8.22 17.55 -6.86
C ASP A 180 8.18 16.74 -5.54
N ILE A 181 8.04 15.44 -5.66
CA ILE A 181 7.85 14.56 -4.50
C ILE A 181 9.04 14.57 -3.54
N LYS A 182 10.27 14.69 -4.05
CA LYS A 182 11.49 14.75 -3.23
C LYS A 182 11.56 16.04 -2.44
N GLU A 183 11.29 17.15 -3.12
CA GLU A 183 11.23 18.49 -2.51
C GLU A 183 10.13 18.54 -1.44
N ILE A 184 8.92 18.09 -1.78
CA ILE A 184 7.78 18.03 -0.85
C ILE A 184 8.09 17.14 0.37
N ALA A 185 8.68 15.98 0.14
CA ALA A 185 9.01 15.06 1.23
C ALA A 185 10.04 15.66 2.19
N ALA A 186 11.03 16.38 1.67
CA ALA A 186 12.03 17.08 2.48
C ALA A 186 11.41 18.21 3.30
N GLU A 187 10.56 19.05 2.67
CA GLU A 187 9.88 20.14 3.38
C GLU A 187 8.91 19.64 4.45
N LEU A 188 8.09 18.63 4.13
CA LEU A 188 7.15 18.07 5.10
C LEU A 188 7.85 17.38 6.26
N LEU A 189 9.03 16.76 6.05
CA LEU A 189 9.77 16.13 7.14
C LEU A 189 10.21 17.15 8.20
N ASN A 190 10.44 18.41 7.79
CA ASN A 190 10.78 19.50 8.71
C ASN A 190 9.63 19.88 9.65
N ASP A 191 8.37 19.57 9.29
CA ASP A 191 7.21 19.81 10.17
C ASP A 191 7.14 18.83 11.33
N PHE A 192 7.89 17.72 11.25
CA PHE A 192 7.92 16.70 12.29
C PHE A 192 9.09 16.90 13.23
N GLU A 193 8.82 16.84 14.52
CA GLU A 193 9.84 16.86 15.57
C GLU A 193 10.12 15.43 16.06
N ASP A 194 11.37 15.13 16.42
CA ASP A 194 11.74 13.81 16.93
C ASP A 194 10.90 13.37 18.13
N ARG A 195 10.51 14.31 18.98
CA ARG A 195 9.62 14.02 20.13
C ARG A 195 8.23 13.50 19.72
N PHE A 196 7.78 13.74 18.48
CA PHE A 196 6.49 13.25 18.02
C PHE A 196 6.45 11.73 17.92
N MET A 197 7.59 11.08 17.76
CA MET A 197 7.69 9.62 17.75
C MET A 197 7.29 8.98 19.10
N ASP A 198 7.34 9.73 20.21
CA ASP A 198 6.92 9.25 21.53
C ASP A 198 5.39 9.20 21.70
N TYR A 199 4.65 9.76 20.72
CA TYR A 199 3.19 9.79 20.78
C TYR A 199 2.56 8.63 20.01
N ASP A 200 1.67 7.92 20.71
CA ASP A 200 0.77 6.98 20.05
C ASP A 200 -0.33 7.72 19.29
N VAL A 201 -0.94 7.02 18.33
CA VAL A 201 -2.15 7.51 17.64
C VAL A 201 -3.30 7.76 18.63
N PRO A 202 -4.26 8.63 18.29
CA PRO A 202 -5.46 8.84 19.09
C PRO A 202 -6.27 7.55 19.25
N GLN A 203 -6.98 7.43 20.37
CA GLN A 203 -7.89 6.33 20.65
C GLN A 203 -9.21 6.87 21.21
N TYR A 204 -10.27 6.73 20.46
CA TYR A 204 -11.62 7.20 20.81
C TYR A 204 -12.58 6.06 21.20
N GLY A 205 -12.07 4.83 21.31
CA GLY A 205 -12.83 3.64 21.61
C GLY A 205 -12.88 2.66 20.45
N SER A 206 -13.90 1.81 20.45
CA SER A 206 -14.11 0.83 19.41
C SER A 206 -15.24 1.25 18.49
N LEU A 207 -15.04 1.03 17.21
CA LEU A 207 -16.06 1.13 16.19
C LEU A 207 -16.68 -0.26 16.03
N SER A 208 -18.00 -0.36 16.09
CA SER A 208 -18.72 -1.61 15.82
C SER A 208 -19.47 -1.47 14.49
N GLY A 209 -19.10 -2.29 13.54
CA GLY A 209 -19.76 -2.51 12.27
C GLY A 209 -19.65 -4.01 11.95
N ASP A 210 -20.42 -4.54 11.04
CA ASP A 210 -20.29 -5.92 10.54
C ASP A 210 -20.26 -7.06 11.61
N GLY A 211 -20.59 -6.76 12.86
CA GLY A 211 -20.51 -7.70 13.99
C GLY A 211 -19.12 -7.84 14.61
N GLU A 212 -18.12 -7.07 14.16
CA GLU A 212 -16.78 -7.01 14.71
C GLU A 212 -16.52 -5.66 15.41
N SER A 213 -15.61 -5.66 16.38
CA SER A 213 -15.17 -4.45 17.08
C SER A 213 -13.77 -4.07 16.62
N HIS A 214 -13.66 -2.92 15.95
CA HIS A 214 -12.39 -2.37 15.48
C HIS A 214 -11.95 -1.22 16.37
N SER A 215 -10.63 -1.12 16.59
CA SER A 215 -10.09 0.03 17.32
C SER A 215 -10.15 1.27 16.44
N SER A 216 -10.60 2.41 16.99
CA SER A 216 -10.50 3.69 16.30
C SER A 216 -9.05 4.10 16.01
N ALA A 217 -8.06 3.53 16.71
CA ALA A 217 -6.65 3.73 16.44
C ALA A 217 -6.23 3.23 15.03
N ASP A 218 -6.92 2.22 14.51
CA ASP A 218 -6.65 1.62 13.19
C ASP A 218 -7.05 2.56 12.03
N LEU A 219 -7.68 3.70 12.31
CA LEU A 219 -7.97 4.75 11.32
C LEU A 219 -6.77 5.68 11.08
N PHE A 220 -5.80 5.74 12.00
CA PHE A 220 -4.80 6.78 12.04
C PHE A 220 -3.43 6.27 11.61
N ILE A 221 -2.73 7.05 10.77
CA ILE A 221 -1.39 6.72 10.30
C ILE A 221 -0.39 6.96 11.43
N PRO A 222 0.40 5.96 11.85
CA PRO A 222 1.46 6.16 12.82
C PRO A 222 2.53 7.11 12.32
N VAL A 223 2.94 8.05 13.16
CA VAL A 223 3.90 9.11 12.80
C VAL A 223 5.24 8.55 12.31
N ARG A 224 5.74 7.48 12.92
CA ARG A 224 7.01 6.84 12.54
C ARG A 224 7.00 6.32 11.09
N ILE A 225 5.85 5.82 10.65
CA ILE A 225 5.71 5.30 9.28
C ILE A 225 5.76 6.46 8.28
N ILE A 226 5.04 7.54 8.52
CA ILE A 226 5.05 8.72 7.65
C ILE A 226 6.42 9.39 7.62
N MET A 227 7.08 9.55 8.78
CA MET A 227 8.45 10.08 8.81
C MET A 227 9.41 9.18 8.02
N GLY A 228 9.23 7.85 8.10
CA GLY A 228 9.96 6.89 7.28
C GLY A 228 9.73 7.10 5.79
N ASP A 229 8.47 7.26 5.35
CA ASP A 229 8.13 7.52 3.97
C ASP A 229 8.72 8.85 3.46
N LEU A 230 8.57 9.92 4.22
CA LEU A 230 9.14 11.22 3.88
C LEU A 230 10.67 11.17 3.77
N ALA A 231 11.33 10.49 4.71
CA ALA A 231 12.77 10.29 4.66
C ALA A 231 13.22 9.43 3.47
N LEU A 232 12.44 8.39 3.13
CA LEU A 232 12.73 7.51 1.99
C LEU A 232 12.58 8.27 0.65
N TRP A 233 11.49 9.03 0.47
CA TRP A 233 11.26 9.84 -0.73
C TRP A 233 12.26 11.02 -0.88
N SER A 234 12.76 11.53 0.24
CA SER A 234 13.80 12.59 0.24
C SER A 234 15.23 12.05 0.25
N GLU A 235 15.42 10.74 -0.02
CA GLU A 235 16.72 10.06 -0.09
C GLU A 235 17.53 10.07 1.23
N GLN A 236 16.87 10.30 2.36
CA GLN A 236 17.48 10.22 3.69
C GLN A 236 17.40 8.78 4.23
N TYR A 237 18.03 7.83 3.53
CA TYR A 237 17.85 6.39 3.74
C TYR A 237 18.15 5.90 5.16
N ALA A 238 19.21 6.44 5.78
CA ALA A 238 19.57 6.08 7.15
C ALA A 238 18.47 6.48 8.15
N LYS A 239 17.88 7.68 7.99
CA LYS A 239 16.75 8.12 8.82
C LYS A 239 15.50 7.28 8.55
N ALA A 240 15.22 6.98 7.28
CA ALA A 240 14.08 6.14 6.92
C ALA A 240 14.17 4.77 7.60
N ALA A 241 15.36 4.14 7.58
CA ALA A 241 15.60 2.87 8.26
C ALA A 241 15.34 2.95 9.76
N LEU A 242 15.81 4.03 10.44
CA LEU A 242 15.56 4.24 11.87
C LEU A 242 14.07 4.39 12.16
N TYR A 243 13.34 5.21 11.41
CA TYR A 243 11.92 5.48 11.68
C TYR A 243 11.07 4.22 11.51
N TYR A 244 11.29 3.44 10.44
CA TYR A 244 10.58 2.18 10.24
C TYR A 244 10.94 1.13 11.29
N HIS A 245 12.24 1.01 11.62
CA HIS A 245 12.71 0.11 12.65
C HIS A 245 12.11 0.49 14.01
N ASP A 246 12.09 1.78 14.36
CA ASP A 246 11.51 2.27 15.61
C ASP A 246 10.02 1.92 15.71
N TYR A 247 9.26 2.09 14.61
CA TYR A 247 7.86 1.65 14.58
C TYR A 247 7.73 0.15 14.85
N LEU A 248 8.47 -0.67 14.12
CA LEU A 248 8.37 -2.14 14.21
C LEU A 248 8.83 -2.66 15.58
N SER A 249 9.85 -2.06 16.17
CA SER A 249 10.35 -2.46 17.48
C SER A 249 9.44 -2.04 18.63
N HIS A 250 8.73 -0.90 18.53
CA HIS A 250 7.82 -0.43 19.58
C HIS A 250 6.44 -1.09 19.55
N ASN A 251 5.93 -1.48 18.37
CA ASN A 251 4.55 -1.94 18.22
C ASN A 251 4.35 -3.44 18.27
N LYS A 252 5.34 -4.22 18.70
CA LYS A 252 5.28 -5.70 18.81
C LYS A 252 4.88 -6.38 17.48
N THR A 253 5.20 -5.76 16.37
CA THR A 253 4.90 -6.26 15.05
C THR A 253 6.03 -7.17 14.57
N ALA A 254 6.03 -8.42 15.03
CA ALA A 254 6.84 -9.46 14.39
C ALA A 254 6.41 -9.61 12.92
N ILE A 255 7.34 -9.98 12.05
CA ILE A 255 6.98 -10.48 10.72
C ILE A 255 6.05 -11.68 10.95
N PRO A 256 4.96 -11.82 10.19
CA PRO A 256 4.06 -12.95 10.37
C PRO A 256 4.83 -14.25 10.31
N THR A 257 4.67 -15.07 11.33
CA THR A 257 5.18 -16.46 11.32
C THR A 257 4.26 -17.38 10.51
N GLU A 258 3.18 -16.84 9.97
CA GLU A 258 2.20 -17.60 9.22
C GLU A 258 2.61 -17.60 7.75
N THR A 259 2.86 -18.79 7.23
CA THR A 259 2.88 -19.03 5.79
C THR A 259 1.51 -18.64 5.27
N ALA A 260 1.44 -17.60 4.47
CA ALA A 260 0.16 -16.98 4.10
C ALA A 260 -0.69 -17.87 3.18
N CYS A 261 -0.14 -18.92 2.62
CA CYS A 261 -0.75 -19.54 1.46
C CYS A 261 -0.94 -21.05 1.54
N ILE A 262 -0.36 -21.76 2.52
CA ILE A 262 -0.37 -23.23 2.43
C ILE A 262 -0.45 -23.87 3.79
N THR A 263 -1.41 -24.78 3.91
CA THR A 263 -1.44 -25.79 4.96
C THR A 263 -1.02 -27.13 4.35
N TRP A 264 0.07 -27.70 4.87
CA TRP A 264 0.54 -29.00 4.46
C TRP A 264 -0.31 -30.09 5.13
N PHE A 265 -0.97 -30.89 4.32
CA PHE A 265 -1.77 -32.04 4.78
C PHE A 265 -1.16 -33.36 4.30
N GLY A 266 -0.36 -34.03 5.13
CA GLY A 266 0.19 -35.33 4.80
C GLY A 266 1.16 -35.29 3.62
N ASN A 267 1.62 -36.45 3.17
CA ASN A 267 2.70 -36.56 2.18
C ASN A 267 2.31 -36.14 0.74
N ASP A 268 1.06 -35.78 0.45
CA ASP A 268 0.60 -35.70 -0.95
C ASP A 268 -0.26 -34.49 -1.31
N TRP A 269 -0.65 -33.61 -0.36
CA TRP A 269 -1.60 -32.53 -0.68
C TRP A 269 -1.14 -31.17 -0.17
N ILE A 270 -1.07 -30.21 -1.08
CA ILE A 270 -0.90 -28.77 -0.79
C ILE A 270 -2.29 -28.16 -0.83
N TYR A 271 -2.69 -27.56 0.27
CA TYR A 271 -3.94 -26.83 0.35
C TYR A 271 -3.64 -25.33 0.28
N LEU A 272 -4.18 -24.66 -0.74
CA LEU A 272 -4.19 -23.20 -0.80
C LEU A 272 -5.25 -22.72 0.19
N ASP A 273 -4.80 -22.04 1.25
CA ASP A 273 -5.73 -21.41 2.18
C ASP A 273 -6.08 -20.01 1.68
N GLU A 274 -7.09 -19.92 0.82
CA GLU A 274 -7.64 -18.66 0.32
C GLU A 274 -8.11 -17.76 1.48
N ASP A 275 -8.64 -18.38 2.56
CA ASP A 275 -9.11 -17.65 3.73
C ASP A 275 -7.97 -17.04 4.54
N THR A 276 -6.78 -17.64 4.55
CA THR A 276 -5.62 -17.07 5.27
C THR A 276 -5.18 -15.76 4.65
N TYR A 277 -5.22 -15.61 3.34
CA TYR A 277 -4.83 -14.35 2.69
C TYR A 277 -5.93 -13.28 2.78
N ALA A 278 -7.19 -13.64 2.62
CA ALA A 278 -8.34 -12.79 2.91
C ALA A 278 -8.31 -12.34 4.38
N ASN A 279 -7.88 -13.22 5.28
CA ASN A 279 -7.68 -12.93 6.70
C ASN A 279 -6.47 -12.02 6.98
N THR A 280 -5.50 -11.90 6.06
CA THR A 280 -4.37 -10.96 6.24
C THR A 280 -4.82 -9.50 6.14
N LEU A 281 -5.89 -9.23 5.40
CA LEU A 281 -6.57 -7.93 5.34
C LEU A 281 -7.88 -7.91 6.16
N GLY A 282 -8.36 -9.08 6.65
CA GLY A 282 -9.59 -9.29 7.39
C GLY A 282 -9.39 -9.57 8.87
N LYS A 283 -9.66 -10.79 9.32
CA LYS A 283 -9.80 -11.13 10.75
C LYS A 283 -8.49 -11.23 11.53
N ASN A 284 -7.41 -11.72 10.94
CA ASN A 284 -6.15 -12.01 11.63
C ASN A 284 -4.97 -11.15 11.21
N GLY A 285 -4.99 -10.57 10.01
CA GLY A 285 -3.99 -9.64 9.51
C GLY A 285 -4.47 -8.21 9.62
N LYS A 286 -4.60 -7.68 10.82
CA LYS A 286 -5.06 -6.30 11.01
C LYS A 286 -4.19 -5.34 10.21
N PRO A 287 -4.78 -4.51 9.33
CA PRO A 287 -4.06 -3.37 8.79
C PRO A 287 -3.55 -2.50 9.94
N ILE A 288 -2.40 -1.86 9.76
CA ILE A 288 -1.92 -0.86 10.72
C ILE A 288 -2.89 0.32 10.72
N CYS A 289 -3.28 0.74 9.51
CA CYS A 289 -4.34 1.72 9.33
C CYS A 289 -5.03 1.58 7.97
N TYR A 290 -6.28 2.03 7.94
CA TYR A 290 -7.13 1.97 6.75
C TYR A 290 -8.05 3.18 6.67
N ILE A 291 -8.56 3.48 5.47
CA ILE A 291 -9.67 4.41 5.26
C ILE A 291 -10.96 3.59 5.31
N PRO A 292 -11.87 3.89 6.25
CA PRO A 292 -13.18 3.23 6.29
C PRO A 292 -14.03 3.73 5.12
N MET A 293 -14.70 2.83 4.40
CA MET A 293 -15.64 3.13 3.34
C MET A 293 -17.06 2.83 3.79
N GLU A 294 -18.04 3.41 3.16
CA GLU A 294 -19.45 3.21 3.51
C GLU A 294 -20.03 1.99 2.78
N VAL A 295 -21.03 1.38 3.39
CA VAL A 295 -21.71 0.19 2.82
C VAL A 295 -22.78 0.57 1.78
N ASP A 296 -23.22 1.83 1.78
CA ASP A 296 -24.21 2.34 0.84
C ASP A 296 -23.99 3.84 0.57
N GLU A 297 -24.50 4.33 -0.55
CA GLU A 297 -24.37 5.72 -0.99
C GLU A 297 -25.11 6.72 -0.08
N TYR A 298 -26.10 6.27 0.67
CA TYR A 298 -26.86 7.14 1.57
C TYR A 298 -26.01 7.61 2.74
N HIS A 299 -25.12 6.74 3.22
CA HIS A 299 -24.22 7.06 4.33
C HIS A 299 -22.93 7.76 3.89
N GLY A 300 -22.50 7.58 2.63
CA GLY A 300 -21.32 8.29 2.11
C GLY A 300 -20.69 7.65 0.87
N THR A 301 -19.37 7.55 0.86
CA THR A 301 -18.60 7.06 -0.29
C THR A 301 -18.40 5.56 -0.18
N MET A 302 -18.94 4.80 -1.11
CA MET A 302 -18.67 3.39 -1.31
C MET A 302 -17.38 3.18 -2.10
N SER A 303 -16.73 2.03 -1.90
CA SER A 303 -15.63 1.62 -2.76
C SER A 303 -16.13 0.95 -4.05
N ASP A 304 -15.57 1.38 -5.19
CA ASP A 304 -15.81 0.80 -6.50
C ASP A 304 -14.77 -0.30 -6.86
N LEU A 305 -13.78 -0.54 -5.98
CA LEU A 305 -12.73 -1.54 -6.23
C LEU A 305 -13.27 -2.96 -6.47
N PRO A 306 -14.31 -3.44 -5.78
CA PRO A 306 -14.91 -4.74 -6.10
C PRO A 306 -15.38 -4.84 -7.55
N ASN A 307 -16.00 -3.78 -8.09
CA ASN A 307 -16.48 -3.75 -9.49
C ASN A 307 -15.35 -3.66 -10.52
N ILE A 308 -14.17 -3.21 -10.10
CA ILE A 308 -13.00 -3.10 -10.98
C ILE A 308 -12.26 -4.43 -11.03
N PHE A 309 -12.08 -5.10 -9.88
CA PHE A 309 -11.18 -6.25 -9.75
C PHE A 309 -11.88 -7.59 -9.55
N THR A 310 -13.17 -7.62 -9.23
CA THR A 310 -13.88 -8.85 -8.86
C THR A 310 -15.18 -8.99 -9.63
N SER A 311 -15.55 -10.22 -9.99
CA SER A 311 -16.85 -10.54 -10.55
C SER A 311 -17.91 -10.48 -9.45
N THR A 312 -18.80 -9.49 -9.51
CA THR A 312 -19.90 -9.31 -8.56
C THR A 312 -21.24 -9.32 -9.27
N LYS A 313 -22.32 -9.53 -8.54
CA LYS A 313 -23.67 -9.46 -9.11
C LYS A 313 -23.99 -8.03 -9.56
N GLU A 314 -23.44 -7.04 -8.89
CA GLU A 314 -23.63 -5.62 -9.16
C GLU A 314 -22.99 -5.20 -10.49
N ASN A 315 -21.95 -5.92 -10.96
CA ASN A 315 -21.29 -5.67 -12.24
C ASN A 315 -21.60 -6.76 -13.29
N ASP A 316 -22.74 -7.44 -13.19
CA ASP A 316 -23.14 -8.53 -14.09
C ASP A 316 -22.07 -9.64 -14.25
N TYR A 317 -21.32 -9.91 -13.18
CA TYR A 317 -20.24 -10.91 -13.11
C TYR A 317 -19.05 -10.65 -14.05
N TRP A 318 -18.77 -9.41 -14.40
CA TRP A 318 -17.57 -9.05 -15.16
C TRP A 318 -16.58 -8.26 -14.29
N TYR A 319 -15.35 -8.11 -14.75
CA TYR A 319 -14.29 -7.33 -14.09
C TYR A 319 -13.46 -6.59 -15.13
N GLN A 320 -12.88 -5.44 -14.75
CA GLN A 320 -12.17 -4.55 -15.66
C GLN A 320 -10.66 -4.81 -15.70
N LEU A 321 -10.08 -5.19 -14.56
CA LEU A 321 -8.65 -5.41 -14.39
C LEU A 321 -8.38 -6.82 -13.86
N THR A 322 -7.31 -7.42 -14.37
CA THR A 322 -6.80 -8.73 -13.96
C THR A 322 -5.28 -8.67 -13.83
N ARG A 323 -4.66 -9.77 -13.41
CA ARG A 323 -3.19 -9.90 -13.35
C ARG A 323 -2.56 -9.72 -14.72
N SER A 324 -1.40 -9.06 -14.78
CA SER A 324 -0.59 -8.96 -15.99
C SER A 324 0.20 -10.24 -16.25
N GLN A 325 0.74 -10.35 -17.47
CA GLN A 325 1.71 -11.41 -17.81
C GLN A 325 3.01 -11.24 -17.00
N ALA A 326 3.43 -9.99 -16.69
CA ALA A 326 4.61 -9.74 -15.87
C ALA A 326 4.44 -10.29 -14.45
N LEU A 327 3.29 -10.05 -13.79
CA LEU A 327 3.02 -10.60 -12.47
C LEU A 327 2.95 -12.14 -12.49
N THR A 328 2.27 -12.71 -13.49
CA THR A 328 2.19 -14.16 -13.67
C THR A 328 3.57 -14.79 -13.84
N SER A 329 4.42 -14.20 -14.69
CA SER A 329 5.78 -14.67 -14.94
C SER A 329 6.70 -14.49 -13.74
N LEU A 330 6.53 -13.40 -12.98
CA LEU A 330 7.27 -13.15 -11.75
C LEU A 330 6.95 -14.19 -10.69
N SER A 331 5.67 -14.47 -10.46
CA SER A 331 5.22 -15.52 -9.55
C SER A 331 5.76 -16.90 -9.94
N ALA A 332 5.63 -17.26 -11.22
CA ALA A 332 6.00 -18.58 -11.73
C ALA A 332 7.51 -18.84 -11.71
N ARG A 333 8.37 -17.80 -11.77
CA ARG A 333 9.84 -17.97 -11.75
C ARG A 333 10.44 -18.10 -10.36
N GLN A 334 9.64 -17.90 -9.30
CA GLN A 334 10.11 -18.13 -7.94
C GLN A 334 10.22 -19.63 -7.65
N ASN A 335 11.06 -19.98 -6.68
CA ASN A 335 11.19 -21.36 -6.22
C ASN A 335 10.40 -21.56 -4.94
N TYR A 336 9.50 -22.54 -4.92
CA TYR A 336 8.85 -22.96 -3.69
C TYR A 336 9.71 -24.02 -3.01
N CYS A 337 10.21 -23.71 -1.80
CA CYS A 337 11.05 -24.60 -1.01
C CYS A 337 10.26 -25.11 0.21
N TYR A 338 10.28 -26.41 0.43
CA TYR A 338 9.85 -27.01 1.68
C TYR A 338 10.92 -28.00 2.15
N HIS A 339 10.88 -28.38 3.41
CA HIS A 339 11.77 -29.39 3.92
C HIS A 339 11.00 -30.65 4.32
N ASP A 340 11.58 -31.79 4.04
CA ASP A 340 11.07 -33.09 4.45
C ASP A 340 12.16 -33.89 5.13
N PHE A 341 11.76 -34.73 6.08
CA PHE A 341 12.67 -35.58 6.81
C PHE A 341 13.10 -36.76 5.93
N ASN A 342 14.34 -36.78 5.51
CA ASN A 342 14.88 -37.92 4.79
C ASN A 342 15.22 -39.07 5.76
N ALA A 343 14.38 -40.11 5.77
CA ALA A 343 14.56 -41.27 6.64
C ALA A 343 15.89 -42.05 6.39
N LYS A 344 16.55 -41.84 5.25
CA LYS A 344 17.83 -42.50 4.93
C LYS A 344 19.02 -41.74 5.49
N THR A 345 19.00 -40.42 5.47
CA THR A 345 20.09 -39.57 5.97
C THR A 345 19.89 -39.17 7.43
N GLY A 346 18.65 -39.22 7.92
CA GLY A 346 18.29 -38.79 9.27
C GLY A 346 18.24 -37.26 9.44
N TYR A 347 18.31 -36.51 8.34
CA TYR A 347 18.29 -35.04 8.31
C TYR A 347 17.08 -34.52 7.56
N GLU A 348 16.68 -33.30 7.87
CA GLU A 348 15.76 -32.52 7.05
C GLU A 348 16.52 -32.00 5.81
N GLU A 349 15.94 -32.24 4.64
CA GLU A 349 16.52 -31.84 3.36
C GLU A 349 15.57 -30.88 2.63
N PRO A 350 16.10 -29.80 1.99
CA PRO A 350 15.28 -28.94 1.18
C PRO A 350 14.80 -29.66 -0.07
N ILE A 351 13.51 -29.54 -0.35
CA ILE A 351 12.86 -30.09 -1.54
C ILE A 351 12.20 -28.93 -2.29
N PHE A 352 12.36 -28.93 -3.62
CA PHE A 352 11.74 -27.95 -4.49
C PHE A 352 10.57 -28.56 -5.22
N MET A 353 9.49 -27.81 -5.37
CA MET A 353 8.23 -28.30 -5.96
C MET A 353 8.23 -28.35 -7.50
N GLU A 354 9.38 -28.31 -8.14
CA GLU A 354 9.48 -28.22 -9.61
C GLU A 354 8.75 -29.32 -10.38
N ASP A 355 8.60 -30.55 -9.83
CA ASP A 355 8.25 -31.73 -10.60
C ASP A 355 7.07 -32.58 -10.09
N LYS A 356 6.43 -32.25 -8.97
CA LYS A 356 5.43 -33.16 -8.37
C LYS A 356 3.97 -32.89 -8.76
N MET A 357 3.69 -31.75 -9.35
CA MET A 357 2.34 -31.44 -9.83
C MET A 357 2.31 -31.60 -11.34
N GLY A 358 1.52 -32.58 -11.80
CA GLY A 358 1.39 -32.90 -13.23
C GLY A 358 1.08 -31.68 -14.08
N GLN A 359 1.37 -31.78 -15.38
CA GLN A 359 1.30 -30.69 -16.37
C GLN A 359 -0.04 -29.92 -16.44
N GLU A 360 -1.08 -30.41 -15.76
CA GLU A 360 -2.42 -29.77 -15.74
C GLU A 360 -2.51 -28.58 -14.77
N ASN A 361 -1.60 -28.44 -13.79
CA ASN A 361 -1.61 -27.33 -12.81
C ASN A 361 -0.34 -26.48 -12.86
N VAL A 362 -0.03 -25.89 -14.03
CA VAL A 362 1.04 -24.89 -14.20
C VAL A 362 0.93 -23.70 -13.23
N LEU A 363 -0.25 -23.47 -12.67
CA LEU A 363 -0.53 -22.40 -11.72
C LEU A 363 0.09 -22.62 -10.33
N LEU A 364 0.44 -23.84 -9.95
CA LEU A 364 1.00 -24.17 -8.63
C LEU A 364 2.54 -24.16 -8.60
N ARG A 365 3.19 -23.51 -9.57
CA ARG A 365 4.62 -23.29 -9.60
C ARG A 365 4.99 -21.95 -8.97
N GLY A 366 6.12 -21.95 -8.27
CA GLY A 366 6.76 -20.74 -7.81
C GLY A 366 6.11 -20.16 -6.55
N ASP A 367 5.85 -18.86 -6.59
CA ASP A 367 5.23 -18.15 -5.48
C ASP A 367 3.71 -18.37 -5.47
N LEU A 368 3.19 -18.84 -4.36
CA LEU A 368 1.79 -19.22 -4.22
C LEU A 368 0.88 -18.07 -3.74
N ARG A 369 1.45 -16.90 -3.42
CA ARG A 369 0.64 -15.73 -3.01
C ARG A 369 -0.36 -15.34 -4.09
N LEU A 370 0.08 -15.30 -5.36
CA LEU A 370 -0.81 -14.86 -6.45
C LEU A 370 -2.06 -15.74 -6.57
N GLN A 371 -1.93 -17.03 -6.35
CA GLN A 371 -3.06 -17.97 -6.43
C GLN A 371 -4.01 -17.85 -5.24
N SER A 372 -3.47 -17.54 -4.04
CA SER A 372 -4.30 -17.26 -2.85
C SER A 372 -5.02 -15.93 -2.94
N ILE A 373 -4.43 -14.94 -3.65
CA ILE A 373 -4.99 -13.60 -3.82
C ILE A 373 -6.07 -13.59 -4.89
N LEU A 374 -5.84 -14.28 -6.00
CA LEU A 374 -6.63 -14.18 -7.22
C LEU A 374 -7.00 -15.56 -7.74
N SER A 375 -8.28 -15.92 -7.68
CA SER A 375 -8.84 -17.09 -8.37
C SER A 375 -9.57 -16.64 -9.64
N ILE A 376 -9.39 -17.41 -10.71
CA ILE A 376 -10.08 -17.22 -11.99
C ILE A 376 -10.70 -18.59 -12.34
N ASP A 377 -12.03 -18.66 -12.23
CA ASP A 377 -12.79 -19.88 -12.48
C ASP A 377 -13.50 -19.78 -13.83
N GLN A 378 -13.49 -20.86 -14.58
CA GLN A 378 -14.37 -20.98 -15.74
C GLN A 378 -15.80 -21.14 -15.23
N ASN A 379 -16.72 -20.32 -15.74
CA ASN A 379 -18.11 -20.45 -15.40
C ASN A 379 -18.67 -21.75 -16.02
N GLU A 380 -18.58 -22.85 -15.28
CA GLU A 380 -19.33 -24.06 -15.55
C GLU A 380 -20.69 -23.88 -14.86
N ASP A 381 -21.74 -23.78 -15.63
CA ASP A 381 -23.14 -23.75 -15.17
C ASP A 381 -23.60 -22.48 -14.39
N VAL A 382 -23.76 -21.37 -15.09
CA VAL A 382 -24.87 -20.49 -14.73
C VAL A 382 -26.13 -21.13 -15.38
N GLU A 383 -26.93 -21.85 -14.57
CA GLU A 383 -28.25 -22.31 -15.03
C GLU A 383 -28.98 -21.14 -15.68
N ASP A 384 -29.35 -21.34 -16.93
CA ASP A 384 -30.09 -20.39 -17.76
C ASP A 384 -31.31 -19.84 -17.02
N ASP A 385 -31.17 -18.66 -16.47
CA ASP A 385 -32.32 -17.80 -16.28
C ASP A 385 -32.67 -17.24 -17.67
N VAL A 386 -33.70 -17.83 -18.26
CA VAL A 386 -34.13 -17.82 -19.66
C VAL A 386 -34.39 -16.40 -20.25
N PHE A 387 -34.03 -15.33 -19.55
CA PHE A 387 -34.35 -13.95 -19.95
C PHE A 387 -33.23 -12.92 -20.05
N SER A 388 -31.95 -13.30 -19.78
CA SER A 388 -30.86 -12.35 -20.00
C SER A 388 -30.04 -12.72 -21.23
N SER A 389 -30.19 -11.96 -22.29
CA SER A 389 -29.37 -12.01 -23.50
C SER A 389 -27.98 -11.32 -23.30
N SER A 390 -27.42 -11.30 -22.11
CA SER A 390 -26.08 -10.81 -21.86
C SER A 390 -25.10 -11.97 -22.08
N THR A 391 -24.11 -11.74 -22.93
CA THR A 391 -22.93 -12.59 -23.06
C THR A 391 -22.24 -12.65 -21.72
N LEU A 392 -22.58 -13.69 -20.91
CA LEU A 392 -21.88 -14.00 -19.69
C LEU A 392 -20.39 -14.18 -20.01
N ASN A 393 -19.53 -13.54 -19.25
CA ASN A 393 -18.11 -13.84 -19.29
C ASN A 393 -17.94 -15.34 -19.06
N THR A 394 -17.13 -15.99 -19.88
CA THR A 394 -16.77 -17.39 -19.70
C THR A 394 -15.91 -17.62 -18.45
N TYR A 395 -15.47 -16.57 -17.79
CA TYR A 395 -14.62 -16.62 -16.60
C TYR A 395 -15.09 -15.64 -15.54
N SER A 396 -15.04 -16.07 -14.29
CA SER A 396 -15.23 -15.22 -13.12
C SER A 396 -13.89 -15.01 -12.42
N GLN A 397 -13.72 -13.84 -11.79
CA GLN A 397 -12.53 -13.50 -11.02
C GLN A 397 -12.93 -13.13 -9.59
N LYS A 398 -12.23 -13.72 -8.61
CA LYS A 398 -12.32 -13.33 -7.21
C LYS A 398 -10.97 -12.81 -6.75
N LEU A 399 -10.94 -11.61 -6.19
CA LEU A 399 -9.74 -11.00 -5.63
C LEU A 399 -9.91 -10.86 -4.11
N ASN A 400 -9.22 -11.72 -3.36
CA ASN A 400 -9.39 -11.84 -1.91
C ASN A 400 -8.83 -10.65 -1.10
N LYS A 401 -8.01 -9.78 -1.70
CA LYS A 401 -7.44 -8.59 -1.07
C LYS A 401 -8.40 -7.40 -0.99
N ILE A 402 -9.44 -7.38 -1.81
CA ILE A 402 -10.35 -6.24 -1.88
C ILE A 402 -11.40 -6.37 -0.77
N ASN A 403 -11.37 -5.40 0.12
CA ASN A 403 -12.41 -5.22 1.12
C ASN A 403 -13.19 -3.93 0.79
N PRO A 404 -14.50 -4.00 0.47
CA PRO A 404 -15.28 -2.82 0.07
C PRO A 404 -15.43 -1.78 1.19
N GLU A 405 -15.30 -2.19 2.46
CA GLU A 405 -15.49 -1.32 3.62
C GLU A 405 -14.17 -0.74 4.16
N LYS A 406 -13.01 -1.25 3.71
CA LYS A 406 -11.71 -0.88 4.28
C LYS A 406 -10.65 -0.80 3.19
N ILE A 407 -10.17 0.40 2.90
CA ILE A 407 -9.02 0.58 2.00
C ILE A 407 -7.76 0.67 2.86
N CYS A 408 -6.94 -0.37 2.82
CA CYS A 408 -5.70 -0.46 3.61
C CYS A 408 -4.70 0.61 3.15
N LEU A 409 -4.19 1.42 4.09
CA LEU A 409 -3.13 2.38 3.83
C LEU A 409 -1.76 1.82 4.18
N TYR A 410 -1.66 1.11 5.28
CA TYR A 410 -0.41 0.48 5.74
C TYR A 410 -0.71 -0.83 6.46
N ARG A 411 0.11 -1.81 6.18
CA ARG A 411 0.19 -3.07 6.91
C ARG A 411 1.66 -3.40 7.20
N LYS A 412 1.92 -4.30 8.14
CA LYS A 412 3.27 -4.55 8.62
C LYS A 412 4.25 -4.99 7.54
N ASP A 413 3.81 -5.81 6.58
CA ASP A 413 4.68 -6.30 5.50
C ASP A 413 5.17 -5.17 4.60
N VAL A 414 4.33 -4.18 4.33
CA VAL A 414 4.72 -2.96 3.59
C VAL A 414 5.81 -2.20 4.36
N VAL A 415 5.66 -2.06 5.68
CA VAL A 415 6.66 -1.36 6.51
C VAL A 415 7.98 -2.12 6.52
N TYR A 416 7.97 -3.45 6.61
CA TYR A 416 9.18 -4.28 6.52
C TYR A 416 9.86 -4.17 5.15
N LEU A 417 9.10 -4.17 4.05
CA LEU A 417 9.66 -4.01 2.71
C LEU A 417 10.30 -2.63 2.53
N ARG A 418 9.68 -1.58 3.06
CA ARG A 418 10.26 -0.23 3.05
C ARG A 418 11.47 -0.11 3.96
N LEU A 419 11.48 -0.78 5.11
CA LEU A 419 12.66 -0.91 5.96
C LEU A 419 13.80 -1.59 5.19
N ALA A 420 13.53 -2.70 4.49
CA ALA A 420 14.53 -3.40 3.68
C ALA A 420 15.08 -2.48 2.56
N GLU A 421 14.21 -1.73 1.87
CA GLU A 421 14.65 -0.75 0.86
C GLU A 421 15.55 0.33 1.48
N ALA A 422 15.13 0.92 2.59
CA ALA A 422 15.91 1.96 3.27
C ALA A 422 17.26 1.44 3.76
N MET A 423 17.32 0.25 4.37
CA MET A 423 18.56 -0.39 4.79
C MET A 423 19.47 -0.69 3.60
N ASN A 424 18.94 -1.23 2.51
CA ASN A 424 19.71 -1.54 1.31
C ASN A 424 20.35 -0.28 0.73
N ARG A 425 19.55 0.78 0.57
CA ARG A 425 20.02 2.09 0.08
C ARG A 425 21.00 2.78 1.02
N ALA A 426 20.88 2.54 2.33
CA ALA A 426 21.87 2.98 3.31
C ALA A 426 23.19 2.16 3.27
N GLY A 427 23.31 1.17 2.38
CA GLY A 427 24.50 0.34 2.25
C GLY A 427 24.54 -0.87 3.17
N LEU A 428 23.37 -1.37 3.60
CA LEU A 428 23.21 -2.53 4.48
C LEU A 428 22.49 -3.69 3.75
N PRO A 429 23.04 -4.21 2.62
CA PRO A 429 22.33 -5.19 1.78
C PRO A 429 22.13 -6.54 2.48
N GLN A 430 23.03 -6.99 3.36
CA GLN A 430 22.85 -8.25 4.09
C GLN A 430 21.67 -8.13 5.06
N THR A 431 21.57 -7.02 5.78
CA THR A 431 20.46 -6.76 6.71
C THR A 431 19.14 -6.63 5.96
N ALA A 432 19.11 -5.92 4.83
CA ALA A 432 17.95 -5.80 3.97
C ALA A 432 17.49 -7.16 3.44
N PHE A 433 18.42 -7.98 2.97
CA PHE A 433 18.11 -9.32 2.46
C PHE A 433 17.66 -10.28 3.57
N ALA A 434 18.14 -10.09 4.79
CA ALA A 434 17.69 -10.85 5.94
C ALA A 434 16.20 -10.64 6.22
N VAL A 435 15.67 -9.43 6.01
CA VAL A 435 14.22 -9.16 6.08
C VAL A 435 13.44 -10.02 5.10
N LEU A 436 13.97 -10.19 3.89
CA LEU A 436 13.30 -10.98 2.85
C LEU A 436 13.38 -12.49 3.13
N LYS A 437 14.56 -12.99 3.50
CA LYS A 437 14.83 -14.43 3.57
C LYS A 437 14.52 -15.05 4.94
N TYR A 438 14.94 -14.41 6.01
CA TYR A 438 14.94 -15.01 7.35
C TYR A 438 14.05 -14.29 8.35
N GLY A 439 13.71 -13.03 8.08
CA GLY A 439 13.25 -12.10 9.10
C GLY A 439 14.42 -11.61 10.00
N LEU A 440 14.11 -10.67 10.86
CA LEU A 440 15.09 -10.06 11.76
C LEU A 440 14.97 -10.66 13.17
N CYS A 441 15.65 -11.75 13.43
CA CYS A 441 15.79 -12.34 14.76
C CYS A 441 17.24 -12.23 15.25
N LYS A 442 17.48 -12.54 16.52
CA LYS A 442 18.81 -12.40 17.13
C LYS A 442 19.87 -13.19 16.37
N GLU A 443 19.61 -14.44 16.04
CA GLU A 443 20.53 -15.34 15.37
C GLU A 443 20.93 -14.79 13.98
N VAL A 444 19.96 -14.25 13.25
CA VAL A 444 20.19 -13.63 11.94
C VAL A 444 21.01 -12.36 12.09
N ILE A 445 20.67 -11.50 13.05
CA ILE A 445 21.43 -10.27 13.34
C ILE A 445 22.85 -10.59 13.75
N ASP A 446 23.06 -11.62 14.58
CA ASP A 446 24.39 -12.06 14.99
C ASP A 446 25.23 -12.54 13.79
N SER A 447 24.60 -13.09 12.74
CA SER A 447 25.24 -13.55 11.51
C SER A 447 25.60 -12.44 10.52
N ILE A 448 25.03 -11.22 10.64
CA ILE A 448 25.38 -10.07 9.80
C ILE A 448 26.85 -9.70 10.00
N SER A 449 27.53 -9.41 8.90
CA SER A 449 28.97 -9.11 8.93
C SER A 449 29.30 -7.89 9.78
N GLN A 450 30.44 -7.93 10.47
CA GLN A 450 30.89 -6.80 11.28
C GLN A 450 31.11 -5.54 10.43
N VAL A 451 31.56 -5.70 9.18
CA VAL A 451 31.73 -4.58 8.23
C VAL A 451 30.42 -3.83 7.99
N GLU A 452 29.31 -4.53 7.88
CA GLU A 452 27.99 -3.90 7.69
C GLU A 452 27.52 -3.23 8.99
N LYS A 453 27.72 -3.86 10.13
CA LYS A 453 27.44 -3.27 11.46
C LYS A 453 28.27 -2.00 11.73
N ASP A 454 29.56 -2.02 11.39
CA ASP A 454 30.44 -0.85 11.53
C ASP A 454 30.00 0.30 10.60
N ARG A 455 29.48 -0.02 9.42
CA ARG A 455 28.92 0.97 8.49
C ARG A 455 27.65 1.60 9.09
N ALA A 456 26.76 0.81 9.65
CA ALA A 456 25.57 1.32 10.33
C ALA A 456 25.94 2.24 11.52
N ALA A 457 26.91 1.83 12.34
CA ALA A 457 27.43 2.65 13.43
C ALA A 457 28.06 3.97 12.92
N GLY A 458 28.78 3.91 11.80
CA GLY A 458 29.34 5.12 11.16
C GLY A 458 28.30 6.12 10.68
N MET A 459 27.07 5.67 10.44
CA MET A 459 25.91 6.52 10.09
C MET A 459 25.04 6.88 11.29
N GLY A 460 25.35 6.36 12.50
CA GLY A 460 24.53 6.56 13.71
C GLY A 460 23.18 5.84 13.67
N ILE A 461 23.12 4.70 12.98
CA ILE A 461 21.90 3.87 12.87
C ILE A 461 22.09 2.45 13.40
N GLU A 462 23.04 2.25 14.30
CA GLU A 462 23.29 0.94 14.93
C GLU A 462 22.07 0.37 15.65
N ASP A 463 21.11 1.22 16.03
CA ASP A 463 19.87 0.82 16.68
C ASP A 463 19.01 -0.08 15.78
N VAL A 464 19.21 -0.09 14.45
CA VAL A 464 18.52 -1.03 13.55
C VAL A 464 18.81 -2.50 13.85
N TYR A 465 19.86 -2.78 14.62
CA TYR A 465 20.20 -4.12 15.11
C TYR A 465 19.68 -4.41 16.51
N VAL A 466 19.02 -3.45 17.16
CA VAL A 466 18.50 -3.60 18.53
C VAL A 466 17.04 -4.02 18.45
N PHE A 467 16.77 -5.30 18.62
CA PHE A 467 15.42 -5.84 18.71
C PHE A 467 15.15 -6.32 20.13
N ASN A 468 13.98 -5.98 20.64
CA ASN A 468 13.56 -6.45 21.95
C ASN A 468 13.26 -7.96 21.87
N GLU A 469 14.11 -8.79 22.49
CA GLU A 469 14.04 -10.26 22.49
C GLU A 469 12.65 -10.80 22.89
N ASN A 470 11.90 -10.08 23.71
CA ASN A 470 10.55 -10.46 24.12
C ASN A 470 9.48 -10.33 23.01
N ARG A 471 9.85 -9.83 21.82
CA ARG A 471 8.91 -9.55 20.73
C ARG A 471 8.99 -10.54 19.58
N PHE A 472 10.06 -11.36 19.54
CA PHE A 472 10.29 -12.36 18.51
C PHE A 472 10.19 -13.77 19.11
N ARG A 473 9.07 -14.46 18.90
CA ARG A 473 8.92 -15.84 19.42
C ARG A 473 9.45 -16.85 18.43
N GLN A 474 10.45 -17.60 18.84
CA GLN A 474 10.82 -18.86 18.20
C GLN A 474 9.89 -19.96 18.66
N VAL A 475 9.16 -20.55 17.74
CA VAL A 475 8.36 -21.75 18.01
C VAL A 475 9.27 -22.96 17.73
N GLN A 476 9.80 -23.58 18.77
CA GLN A 476 10.46 -24.87 18.64
C GLN A 476 9.40 -25.97 18.56
N TYR A 477 9.41 -26.72 17.48
CA TYR A 477 8.59 -27.91 17.32
C TYR A 477 9.36 -29.13 17.84
N THR A 478 8.83 -29.82 18.85
CA THR A 478 9.32 -31.15 19.21
C THR A 478 8.43 -32.19 18.53
N TYR A 479 9.04 -33.05 17.76
CA TYR A 479 8.36 -34.15 17.08
C TYR A 479 8.26 -35.34 18.03
N THR A 480 7.05 -35.81 18.30
CA THR A 480 6.85 -37.08 19.02
C THR A 480 6.18 -38.10 18.10
N ASN A 481 6.82 -39.24 17.93
CA ASN A 481 6.26 -40.37 17.20
C ASN A 481 5.28 -41.10 18.09
N LYS A 482 3.97 -41.09 17.72
CA LYS A 482 2.95 -41.96 18.33
C LYS A 482 2.65 -43.11 17.39
N THR A 483 3.01 -44.33 17.79
CA THR A 483 2.69 -45.53 17.06
C THR A 483 1.33 -46.04 17.54
N LYS A 484 0.37 -46.17 16.64
CA LYS A 484 -0.91 -46.84 16.85
C LYS A 484 -0.98 -48.08 15.96
N THR A 485 -1.41 -49.21 16.52
CA THR A 485 -1.68 -50.39 15.72
C THR A 485 -3.10 -50.29 15.16
N ILE A 486 -3.22 -50.24 13.84
CA ILE A 486 -4.50 -50.27 13.14
C ILE A 486 -4.50 -51.57 12.33
N ASP A 487 -5.50 -52.44 12.57
CA ASP A 487 -5.65 -53.74 11.91
C ASP A 487 -4.41 -54.66 11.97
N GLY A 488 -3.72 -54.63 13.10
CA GLY A 488 -2.51 -55.42 13.32
C GLY A 488 -1.22 -54.85 12.75
N ILE A 489 -1.29 -53.71 12.05
CA ILE A 489 -0.14 -53.03 11.44
C ILE A 489 0.26 -51.81 12.30
N PRO A 490 1.52 -51.68 12.75
CA PRO A 490 1.95 -50.49 13.46
C PRO A 490 2.04 -49.30 12.53
N VAL A 491 1.16 -48.31 12.70
CA VAL A 491 1.21 -47.01 12.01
C VAL A 491 1.78 -45.99 12.95
N THR A 492 2.94 -45.49 12.62
CA THR A 492 3.61 -44.40 13.39
C THR A 492 3.17 -43.06 12.81
N LYS A 493 2.43 -42.31 13.61
CA LYS A 493 2.08 -40.93 13.28
C LYS A 493 3.00 -40.00 14.04
N GLN A 494 3.74 -39.20 13.31
CA GLN A 494 4.49 -38.09 13.88
C GLN A 494 3.49 -37.01 14.33
N THR A 495 3.55 -36.63 15.57
CA THR A 495 2.73 -35.53 16.10
C THR A 495 3.67 -34.43 16.53
N THR A 496 3.51 -33.27 15.93
CA THR A 496 4.21 -32.07 16.32
C THR A 496 3.61 -31.57 17.62
N ILE A 497 4.41 -31.50 18.67
CA ILE A 497 4.02 -30.85 19.92
C ILE A 497 4.67 -29.47 19.94
N LEU A 498 3.82 -28.46 19.94
CA LEU A 498 4.23 -27.08 20.16
C LEU A 498 4.75 -26.96 21.59
N GLN A 499 6.04 -26.88 21.78
CA GLN A 499 6.60 -26.41 23.07
C GLN A 499 6.74 -24.89 22.94
N SER A 500 5.94 -24.13 23.68
CA SER A 500 6.17 -22.70 23.86
C SER A 500 7.44 -22.50 24.66
N THR A 501 8.58 -22.51 24.01
CA THR A 501 9.79 -21.94 24.57
C THR A 501 9.79 -20.44 24.30
N THR A 502 10.45 -19.67 25.13
CA THR A 502 10.52 -18.21 25.12
C THR A 502 11.31 -17.61 23.94
N THR A 503 11.63 -18.39 22.94
CA THR A 503 12.34 -17.99 21.73
C THR A 503 11.35 -17.75 20.60
N TYR A 504 11.62 -16.76 19.76
CA TYR A 504 10.72 -16.31 18.72
C TYR A 504 11.37 -16.44 17.34
N ASN A 505 10.77 -17.15 16.40
CA ASN A 505 11.16 -17.15 15.00
C ASN A 505 10.41 -16.04 14.26
N THR A 506 11.17 -15.23 13.56
CA THR A 506 10.66 -14.40 12.49
C THR A 506 10.84 -15.15 11.17
N MET A 507 9.87 -15.06 10.28
CA MET A 507 10.00 -15.55 8.91
C MET A 507 10.35 -14.41 7.99
N GLY A 508 11.10 -14.70 6.94
CA GLY A 508 11.30 -13.76 5.85
C GLY A 508 10.01 -13.55 5.05
N ILE A 509 9.88 -12.38 4.44
CA ILE A 509 8.69 -12.07 3.61
C ILE A 509 8.57 -13.04 2.43
N HIS A 510 9.68 -13.48 1.86
CA HIS A 510 9.71 -14.46 0.78
C HIS A 510 9.03 -15.77 1.16
N SER A 511 9.16 -16.19 2.41
CA SER A 511 8.51 -17.40 2.92
C SER A 511 6.98 -17.33 2.92
N ARG A 512 6.38 -16.15 2.80
CA ARG A 512 4.92 -16.01 2.74
C ARG A 512 4.33 -16.68 1.50
N GLY A 513 5.09 -16.73 0.41
CA GLY A 513 4.66 -17.36 -0.84
C GLY A 513 5.54 -18.51 -1.33
N CYS A 514 6.78 -18.57 -0.89
CA CYS A 514 7.78 -19.51 -1.39
C CYS A 514 8.18 -20.60 -0.37
N GLY A 515 7.41 -20.77 0.68
CA GLY A 515 7.63 -21.83 1.67
C GLY A 515 8.78 -21.52 2.61
N ASP A 516 9.70 -22.47 2.84
CA ASP A 516 10.85 -22.27 3.73
C ASP A 516 12.02 -21.61 3.01
N ALA A 517 11.95 -20.28 2.87
CA ALA A 517 13.02 -19.51 2.23
C ALA A 517 14.35 -19.62 2.97
N ALA A 518 14.36 -19.89 4.28
CA ALA A 518 15.58 -20.05 5.05
C ALA A 518 16.41 -21.26 4.57
N MET A 519 15.74 -22.31 4.15
CA MET A 519 16.35 -23.53 3.60
C MET A 519 16.67 -23.43 2.11
N ASP A 520 16.13 -22.45 1.39
CA ASP A 520 16.40 -22.28 -0.04
C ASP A 520 17.84 -21.81 -0.29
N SER A 521 18.67 -22.73 -0.75
CA SER A 521 20.07 -22.46 -1.11
C SER A 521 20.20 -21.65 -2.41
N THR A 522 19.16 -21.49 -3.19
CA THR A 522 19.14 -20.69 -4.44
C THR A 522 18.78 -19.23 -4.18
N TYR A 523 18.03 -18.94 -3.12
CA TYR A 523 17.67 -17.58 -2.71
C TYR A 523 18.75 -17.00 -1.81
N VAL A 524 19.83 -16.53 -2.39
CA VAL A 524 21.02 -16.02 -1.70
C VAL A 524 21.57 -14.78 -2.39
N ILE A 525 22.32 -13.96 -1.67
CA ILE A 525 23.14 -12.91 -2.27
C ILE A 525 24.40 -13.59 -2.86
N PRO A 526 24.62 -13.53 -4.19
CA PRO A 526 25.87 -13.98 -4.77
C PRO A 526 27.05 -13.19 -4.24
N TYR A 527 28.26 -13.74 -4.39
CA TYR A 527 29.45 -12.97 -4.06
C TYR A 527 29.66 -11.85 -5.08
N PHE A 528 29.73 -10.61 -4.59
CA PHE A 528 30.12 -9.44 -5.37
C PHE A 528 31.37 -8.81 -4.78
N ALA A 529 32.26 -8.35 -5.65
CA ALA A 529 33.48 -7.65 -5.23
C ALA A 529 33.19 -6.19 -4.81
N ASP A 530 32.14 -5.59 -5.39
CA ASP A 530 31.71 -4.23 -5.10
C ASP A 530 30.40 -4.24 -4.28
N LEU A 531 30.35 -3.36 -3.31
CA LEU A 531 29.14 -3.15 -2.51
C LEU A 531 27.94 -2.68 -3.36
N LYS A 532 28.19 -1.87 -4.39
CA LYS A 532 27.14 -1.36 -5.28
C LYS A 532 26.41 -2.49 -6.00
N ASP A 533 27.14 -3.51 -6.45
CA ASP A 533 26.53 -4.67 -7.10
C ASP A 533 25.65 -5.46 -6.12
N SER A 534 26.08 -5.58 -4.86
CA SER A 534 25.28 -6.20 -3.80
C SER A 534 24.00 -5.40 -3.54
N ILE A 535 24.09 -4.08 -3.42
CA ILE A 535 22.95 -3.18 -3.23
C ILE A 535 21.96 -3.31 -4.40
N ARG A 536 22.48 -3.28 -5.64
CA ARG A 536 21.65 -3.40 -6.85
C ARG A 536 20.93 -4.74 -6.92
N TYR A 537 21.63 -5.83 -6.64
CA TYR A 537 21.04 -7.17 -6.61
C TYR A 537 19.92 -7.28 -5.57
N VAL A 538 20.18 -6.80 -4.34
CA VAL A 538 19.20 -6.87 -3.26
C VAL A 538 18.02 -5.93 -3.54
N GLU A 539 18.23 -4.76 -4.13
CA GLU A 539 17.16 -3.87 -4.56
C GLU A 539 16.19 -4.57 -5.52
N GLU A 540 16.71 -5.31 -6.50
CA GLU A 540 15.84 -6.05 -7.41
C GLU A 540 15.02 -7.13 -6.70
N ARG A 541 15.61 -7.81 -5.69
CA ARG A 541 14.86 -8.77 -4.88
C ARG A 541 13.77 -8.08 -4.05
N ILE A 542 14.06 -6.93 -3.47
CA ILE A 542 13.07 -6.13 -2.71
C ILE A 542 11.91 -5.72 -3.61
N ILE A 543 12.18 -5.25 -4.82
CA ILE A 543 11.15 -4.84 -5.78
C ILE A 543 10.31 -6.02 -6.29
N ASP A 544 10.93 -7.18 -6.49
CA ASP A 544 10.22 -8.41 -6.82
C ASP A 544 9.29 -8.83 -5.65
N GLU A 545 9.79 -8.76 -4.39
CA GLU A 545 8.96 -9.06 -3.20
C GLU A 545 7.84 -8.03 -3.00
N MET A 546 8.09 -6.74 -3.25
CA MET A 546 7.04 -5.71 -3.23
C MET A 546 5.94 -6.07 -4.24
N ALA A 547 6.30 -6.47 -5.46
CA ALA A 547 5.33 -6.87 -6.47
C ALA A 547 4.47 -8.06 -6.04
N LEU A 548 5.10 -9.11 -5.52
CA LEU A 548 4.42 -10.34 -5.10
C LEU A 548 3.55 -10.13 -3.86
N GLU A 549 4.04 -9.32 -2.90
CA GLU A 549 3.37 -9.09 -1.63
C GLU A 549 2.25 -8.04 -1.74
N THR A 550 2.48 -6.95 -2.48
CA THR A 550 1.59 -5.78 -2.46
C THR A 550 0.78 -5.56 -3.74
N CYS A 551 0.78 -6.52 -4.69
CA CYS A 551 -0.05 -6.41 -5.89
C CYS A 551 -1.53 -6.14 -5.53
N PHE A 552 -2.17 -5.29 -6.33
CA PHE A 552 -3.55 -4.82 -6.18
C PHE A 552 -3.82 -3.91 -4.96
N GLU A 553 -2.80 -3.40 -4.29
CA GLU A 553 -2.94 -2.52 -3.12
C GLU A 553 -2.63 -1.04 -3.43
N GLY A 554 -2.24 -0.72 -4.67
CA GLY A 554 -2.00 0.66 -5.12
C GLY A 554 -0.57 1.19 -4.92
N TYR A 555 0.39 0.35 -4.51
CA TYR A 555 1.76 0.79 -4.25
C TYR A 555 2.66 0.74 -5.49
N ARG A 556 2.36 -0.12 -6.46
CA ARG A 556 3.32 -0.54 -7.49
C ARG A 556 3.93 0.60 -8.30
N PHE A 557 3.12 1.53 -8.79
CA PHE A 557 3.65 2.67 -9.54
C PHE A 557 4.61 3.53 -8.70
N GLY A 558 4.23 3.80 -7.46
CA GLY A 558 5.07 4.55 -6.52
C GLY A 558 6.41 3.86 -6.26
N ASP A 559 6.43 2.53 -6.11
CA ASP A 559 7.66 1.76 -5.90
C ASP A 559 8.57 1.80 -7.13
N LEU A 560 8.02 1.61 -8.35
CA LEU A 560 8.79 1.71 -9.59
C LEU A 560 9.34 3.12 -9.80
N MET A 561 8.52 4.14 -9.56
CA MET A 561 8.91 5.55 -9.67
C MET A 561 10.03 5.87 -8.70
N ARG A 562 9.91 5.50 -7.44
CA ARG A 562 10.91 5.76 -6.40
C ARG A 562 12.25 5.12 -6.74
N VAL A 563 12.27 3.84 -7.12
CA VAL A 563 13.50 3.16 -7.53
C VAL A 563 14.13 3.83 -8.74
N SER A 564 13.33 4.22 -9.76
CA SER A 564 13.85 4.93 -10.92
C SER A 564 14.49 6.27 -10.55
N MET A 565 13.85 7.04 -9.65
CA MET A 565 14.40 8.31 -9.16
C MET A 565 15.68 8.10 -8.36
N HIS A 566 15.73 7.12 -7.48
CA HIS A 566 16.91 6.81 -6.68
C HIS A 566 18.07 6.35 -7.55
N ARG A 567 17.82 5.54 -8.59
CA ARG A 567 18.86 5.12 -9.54
C ARG A 567 19.37 6.29 -10.38
N ALA A 568 18.50 7.18 -10.81
CA ALA A 568 18.88 8.38 -11.54
C ALA A 568 19.76 9.33 -10.71
N ALA A 569 19.51 9.43 -9.41
CA ALA A 569 20.28 10.26 -8.49
C ALA A 569 21.64 9.63 -8.08
N ASP A 570 21.79 8.32 -8.22
CA ASP A 570 23.01 7.61 -7.82
C ASP A 570 24.07 7.67 -8.92
N SER A 571 25.21 8.31 -8.62
CA SER A 571 26.35 8.38 -9.55
C SER A 571 26.97 7.03 -9.93
N GLY A 572 26.55 5.96 -9.29
CA GLY A 572 26.97 4.58 -9.57
C GLY A 572 26.15 3.86 -10.62
N TYR A 573 25.04 4.45 -11.06
CA TYR A 573 24.20 3.90 -12.13
C TYR A 573 24.46 4.61 -13.45
N ASP A 574 24.45 3.82 -14.53
CA ASP A 574 24.51 4.35 -15.88
C ASP A 574 23.17 4.99 -16.28
N PHE A 575 23.20 5.80 -17.36
CA PHE A 575 21.99 6.38 -17.96
C PHE A 575 20.86 5.36 -18.20
N ALA A 576 21.21 4.14 -18.63
CA ALA A 576 20.26 3.07 -18.88
C ALA A 576 19.45 2.66 -17.63
N ASP A 577 19.97 2.88 -16.43
CA ASP A 577 19.29 2.50 -15.18
C ASP A 577 18.12 3.44 -14.83
N ASN A 578 18.05 4.62 -15.44
CA ASN A 578 16.90 5.51 -15.31
C ASN A 578 15.67 5.00 -16.08
N ASP A 579 15.80 4.00 -16.88
CA ASP A 579 14.72 3.37 -17.63
C ASP A 579 13.93 2.31 -16.85
N PHE A 580 14.22 2.12 -15.56
CA PHE A 580 13.67 1.00 -14.77
C PHE A 580 12.15 0.93 -14.81
N LEU A 581 11.44 2.04 -14.50
CA LEU A 581 9.98 2.10 -14.61
C LEU A 581 9.51 1.83 -16.04
N ALA A 582 10.13 2.49 -17.02
CA ALA A 582 9.76 2.35 -18.44
C ALA A 582 9.84 0.89 -18.90
N ARG A 583 10.93 0.21 -18.57
CA ARG A 583 11.17 -1.20 -18.93
C ARG A 583 10.15 -2.14 -18.29
N LYS A 584 9.90 -1.99 -16.98
CA LYS A 584 8.93 -2.83 -16.25
C LYS A 584 7.51 -2.65 -16.80
N VAL A 585 7.06 -1.41 -16.96
CA VAL A 585 5.71 -1.12 -17.45
C VAL A 585 5.53 -1.52 -18.91
N ALA A 586 6.54 -1.32 -19.75
CA ALA A 586 6.49 -1.71 -21.16
C ALA A 586 6.40 -3.23 -21.34
N ALA A 587 7.05 -4.00 -20.48
CA ALA A 587 7.07 -5.47 -20.54
C ALA A 587 5.82 -6.12 -19.92
N ARG A 588 4.90 -5.37 -19.32
CA ARG A 588 3.78 -5.92 -18.52
C ARG A 588 2.93 -6.98 -19.22
N ALA A 589 2.75 -6.84 -20.55
CA ALA A 589 1.94 -7.76 -21.35
C ALA A 589 2.74 -8.92 -21.97
N THR A 590 4.06 -8.84 -22.03
CA THR A 590 4.90 -9.75 -22.81
C THR A 590 6.05 -10.38 -22.03
N ALA A 591 6.22 -10.00 -20.77
CA ALA A 591 7.21 -10.62 -19.90
C ALA A 591 7.03 -12.14 -19.81
N THR A 592 8.15 -12.88 -19.81
CA THR A 592 8.16 -14.32 -19.62
C THR A 592 9.05 -14.71 -18.44
N MET A 593 8.95 -15.95 -17.98
CA MET A 593 9.82 -16.46 -16.90
C MET A 593 11.32 -16.30 -17.22
N ASN A 594 11.70 -16.52 -18.49
CA ASN A 594 13.09 -16.46 -18.94
C ASN A 594 13.52 -15.06 -19.42
N ASN A 595 12.57 -14.19 -19.75
CA ASN A 595 12.82 -12.81 -20.19
C ASN A 595 11.78 -11.87 -19.61
N PRO A 596 12.00 -11.36 -18.38
CA PRO A 596 11.05 -10.47 -17.70
C PRO A 596 10.91 -9.10 -18.37
N ASP A 597 11.85 -8.70 -19.21
CA ASP A 597 11.87 -7.42 -19.92
C ASP A 597 11.58 -7.58 -21.43
N SER A 598 10.86 -8.65 -21.81
CA SER A 598 10.46 -8.90 -23.18
C SER A 598 9.48 -7.85 -23.67
N LEU A 599 9.74 -7.28 -24.87
CA LEU A 599 8.89 -6.26 -25.50
C LEU A 599 8.38 -6.74 -26.84
N ASP A 600 7.10 -6.50 -27.11
CA ASP A 600 6.53 -6.50 -28.45
C ASP A 600 6.56 -5.08 -29.07
N ALA A 601 5.97 -4.91 -30.24
CA ALA A 601 5.94 -3.61 -30.91
C ALA A 601 5.19 -2.53 -30.10
N LYS A 602 4.13 -2.89 -29.36
CA LYS A 602 3.39 -1.96 -28.48
C LYS A 602 4.21 -1.62 -27.24
N GLY A 603 4.84 -2.63 -26.64
CA GLY A 603 5.75 -2.46 -25.52
C GLY A 603 6.92 -1.54 -25.88
N GLN A 604 7.51 -1.68 -27.09
CA GLN A 604 8.59 -0.80 -27.52
C GLN A 604 8.14 0.68 -27.63
N ILE A 605 6.96 0.94 -28.18
CA ILE A 605 6.40 2.29 -28.26
C ILE A 605 6.18 2.87 -26.85
N LEU A 606 5.67 2.05 -25.94
CA LEU A 606 5.44 2.46 -24.55
C LEU A 606 6.77 2.72 -23.83
N TYR A 607 7.76 1.85 -24.01
CA TYR A 607 9.10 2.02 -23.46
C TYR A 607 9.72 3.35 -23.91
N ASP A 608 9.74 3.62 -25.22
CA ASP A 608 10.33 4.85 -25.78
C ASP A 608 9.62 6.11 -25.22
N ARG A 609 8.30 6.04 -25.00
CA ARG A 609 7.52 7.13 -24.39
C ARG A 609 7.88 7.35 -22.92
N LEU A 610 8.01 6.28 -22.15
CA LEU A 610 8.22 6.35 -20.70
C LEU A 610 9.67 6.57 -20.28
N ARG A 611 10.62 6.19 -21.13
CA ARG A 611 12.06 6.34 -20.87
C ARG A 611 12.49 7.81 -20.79
N GLY A 612 11.97 8.66 -21.69
CA GLY A 612 12.39 10.05 -21.82
C GLY A 612 13.81 10.21 -22.37
N ASP A 613 14.19 11.46 -22.60
CA ASP A 613 15.48 11.81 -23.20
C ASP A 613 16.52 12.27 -22.16
N ASP A 614 16.08 12.70 -20.98
CA ASP A 614 16.93 13.20 -19.90
C ASP A 614 16.90 12.25 -18.68
N PRO A 615 18.02 11.61 -18.35
CA PRO A 615 18.09 10.66 -17.24
C PRO A 615 17.88 11.27 -15.85
N GLY A 616 18.17 12.56 -15.68
CA GLY A 616 18.03 13.25 -14.38
C GLY A 616 16.67 13.91 -14.17
N ALA A 617 15.83 14.01 -15.20
CA ALA A 617 14.55 14.68 -15.14
C ALA A 617 13.38 13.69 -14.95
N LEU A 618 12.37 14.11 -14.20
CA LEU A 618 11.10 13.38 -14.15
C LEU A 618 10.46 13.37 -15.53
N ASN A 619 10.12 12.19 -16.05
CA ASN A 619 9.41 12.08 -17.31
C ASN A 619 7.92 12.43 -17.11
N TRP A 620 7.47 13.51 -17.74
CA TRP A 620 6.10 13.98 -17.65
C TRP A 620 5.06 12.97 -18.17
N ASN A 621 5.45 12.03 -19.01
CA ASN A 621 4.56 10.96 -19.46
C ASN A 621 4.19 9.96 -18.35
N TRP A 622 4.82 10.04 -17.18
CA TRP A 622 4.46 9.22 -16.01
C TRP A 622 3.24 9.75 -15.27
N PHE A 623 2.86 11.01 -15.48
CA PHE A 623 1.96 11.76 -14.62
C PHE A 623 0.71 12.24 -15.35
N LEU A 624 -0.36 12.38 -14.58
CA LEU A 624 -1.57 13.06 -15.01
C LEU A 624 -1.34 14.57 -15.04
N ASN A 625 -2.05 15.25 -15.94
CA ASN A 625 -1.96 16.71 -16.00
C ASN A 625 -2.76 17.34 -14.84
N LEU A 626 -2.05 18.08 -13.98
CA LEU A 626 -2.63 18.76 -12.81
C LEU A 626 -3.65 19.85 -13.21
N THR A 627 -3.41 20.54 -14.31
CA THR A 627 -4.19 21.71 -14.72
C THR A 627 -5.35 21.38 -15.65
N GLY A 628 -5.42 20.15 -16.20
CA GLY A 628 -6.43 19.75 -17.16
C GLY A 628 -6.41 20.55 -18.49
N LYS A 629 -5.28 21.21 -18.80
CA LYS A 629 -5.08 22.03 -20.02
C LYS A 629 -4.10 21.39 -20.96
#